data_1abbcf489bc32197afa81f08d6bfb2f2
#
_entry.id   1abbcf489bc32197afa81f08d6bfb2f2
#
_cell.length_a   1.000
_cell.length_b   1.000
_cell.length_c   1.000
_cell.angle_alpha   90.00
_cell.angle_beta   90.00
_cell.angle_gamma   90.00
#
_symmetry.space_group_name_H-M   'P 1'
#
loop_
_entity.id
_entity.type
_entity.pdbx_description
1 polymer ?
#
loop_
_entity_poly.entity_id
_entity_poly.type
_entity_poly.pdbx_seq_one_letter_code
_entity_poly.pdbx_strand_id
1 'polypeptide(L)' 'MEKKFQTIQASNINKLVTGANELGLTKEDIVDIITIPNGYILIYFG' A
#
# COMPACT_ATOMS: atom_id res chain seq x y z
N MET A 1 7.46 15.95 -9.78
CA MET A 1 6.97 14.65 -10.21
C MET A 1 5.50 14.51 -9.89
N GLU A 2 4.77 13.91 -10.79
CA GLU A 2 3.34 13.75 -10.62
C GLU A 2 3.05 12.57 -9.68
N LYS A 3 2.16 12.80 -8.74
CA LYS A 3 1.64 11.74 -7.89
C LYS A 3 0.44 11.10 -8.57
N LYS A 4 0.31 9.81 -8.40
CA LYS A 4 -0.83 9.07 -8.96
C LYS A 4 -1.19 7.92 -8.03
N PHE A 5 -2.38 7.39 -8.23
CA PHE A 5 -2.83 6.24 -7.45
C PHE A 5 -2.07 4.99 -7.88
N GLN A 6 -1.59 4.25 -6.91
CA GLN A 6 -0.84 3.01 -7.15
C GLN A 6 -1.27 1.97 -6.13
N THR A 7 -0.90 0.73 -6.38
CA THR A 7 -1.27 -0.36 -5.49
C THR A 7 -0.06 -1.20 -5.12
N ILE A 8 -0.10 -1.78 -3.92
CA ILE A 8 0.84 -2.79 -3.46
C ILE A 8 0.02 -3.99 -3.03
N GLN A 9 0.38 -5.17 -3.50
CA GLN A 9 -0.27 -6.41 -3.09
C GLN A 9 0.70 -7.22 -2.23
N ALA A 10 0.21 -7.78 -1.13
CA ALA A 10 1.02 -8.61 -0.24
C ALA A 10 0.18 -9.74 0.33
N SER A 11 0.83 -10.85 0.66
CA SER A 11 0.16 -12.04 1.17
C SER A 11 -0.24 -11.89 2.64
N ASN A 12 0.38 -10.98 3.38
CA ASN A 12 0.00 -10.70 4.76
C ASN A 12 0.23 -9.21 5.07
N ILE A 13 -0.35 -8.78 6.18
CA ILE A 13 -0.34 -7.36 6.56
C ILE A 13 1.09 -6.87 6.88
N ASN A 14 1.92 -7.73 7.45
CA ASN A 14 3.28 -7.34 7.79
C ASN A 14 4.11 -7.02 6.55
N LYS A 15 3.95 -7.81 5.49
CA LYS A 15 4.63 -7.55 4.23
C LYS A 15 4.12 -6.27 3.58
N LEU A 16 2.83 -6.01 3.71
CA LEU A 16 2.24 -4.78 3.19
C LEU A 16 2.84 -3.56 3.89
N VAL A 17 2.93 -3.60 5.21
CA VAL A 17 3.51 -2.51 6.01
C VAL A 17 4.98 -2.30 5.64
N THR A 18 5.73 -3.39 5.52
CA THR A 18 7.14 -3.32 5.12
C THR A 18 7.29 -2.64 3.76
N GLY A 19 6.47 -3.04 2.79
CA GLY A 19 6.51 -2.43 1.46
C GLY A 19 6.21 -0.94 1.49
N ALA A 20 5.20 -0.53 2.27
CA ALA A 20 4.86 0.88 2.41
C ALA A 20 6.01 1.66 3.04
N ASN A 21 6.66 1.11 4.06
CA ASN A 21 7.79 1.77 4.71
C ASN A 21 8.99 1.90 3.78
N GLU A 22 9.25 0.88 2.97
CA GLU A 22 10.35 0.92 2.01
C GLU A 22 10.15 1.99 0.94
N LEU A 23 8.90 2.26 0.58
CA LEU A 23 8.57 3.31 -0.37
C LEU A 23 8.54 4.70 0.25
N GLY A 24 8.70 4.78 1.58
CA GLY A 24 8.66 6.06 2.27
C GLY A 24 7.27 6.67 2.34
N LEU A 25 6.23 5.84 2.27
CA LEU A 25 4.86 6.33 2.33
C LEU A 25 4.51 6.82 3.72
N THR A 26 3.77 7.93 3.77
CA THR A 26 3.25 8.47 5.01
C THR A 26 1.77 8.13 5.12
N LYS A 27 1.22 8.39 6.30
CA LYS A 27 -0.19 8.17 6.56
C LYS A 27 -1.09 8.90 5.57
N GLU A 28 -0.70 10.10 5.16
CA GLU A 28 -1.49 10.91 4.22
C GLU A 28 -1.47 10.33 2.81
N ASP A 29 -0.49 9.51 2.48
CA ASP A 29 -0.38 8.90 1.16
C ASP A 29 -1.28 7.68 1.01
N ILE A 30 -1.73 7.10 2.11
CA ILE A 30 -2.54 5.89 2.10
C ILE A 30 -4.00 6.25 1.80
N VAL A 31 -4.55 5.66 0.74
CA VAL A 31 -5.94 5.88 0.35
C VAL A 31 -6.84 4.83 1.01
N ASP A 32 -6.49 3.56 0.85
CA ASP A 32 -7.32 2.48 1.37
C ASP A 32 -6.52 1.18 1.42
N ILE A 33 -7.01 0.23 2.20
CA ILE A 33 -6.47 -1.13 2.26
C ILE A 33 -7.63 -2.08 2.07
N ILE A 34 -7.51 -2.97 1.09
CA ILE A 34 -8.55 -3.92 0.74
C ILE A 34 -8.08 -5.33 1.10
N THR A 35 -8.96 -6.09 1.75
CA THR A 35 -8.70 -7.49 2.04
C THR A 35 -9.21 -8.34 0.88
N ILE A 36 -8.36 -9.24 0.39
CA ILE A 36 -8.71 -10.18 -0.68
C ILE A 36 -8.45 -11.61 -0.18
N PRO A 37 -8.99 -12.64 -0.84
CA PRO A 37 -8.82 -14.02 -0.35
C PRO A 37 -7.37 -14.45 -0.18
N ASN A 38 -6.46 -13.92 -0.99
CA ASN A 38 -5.05 -14.31 -0.96
C ASN A 38 -4.15 -13.30 -0.26
N GLY A 39 -4.72 -12.29 0.38
CA GLY A 39 -3.90 -11.30 1.07
C GLY A 39 -4.54 -9.93 1.15
N TYR A 40 -3.75 -8.89 0.89
CA TYR A 40 -4.18 -7.51 1.03
C TYR A 40 -3.68 -6.68 -0.15
N ILE A 41 -4.45 -5.65 -0.47
CA ILE A 41 -4.04 -4.65 -1.47
C ILE A 41 -4.07 -3.29 -0.80
N LEU A 42 -2.94 -2.57 -0.86
CA LEU A 42 -2.85 -1.20 -0.38
C LEU A 42 -2.94 -0.26 -1.58
N ILE A 43 -3.83 0.71 -1.50
CA ILE A 43 -3.95 1.77 -2.51
C ILE A 43 -3.33 3.02 -1.92
N TYR A 44 -2.39 3.60 -2.64
CA TYR A 44 -1.71 4.80 -2.17
C TYR A 44 -1.54 5.82 -3.28
N PHE A 45 -1.25 7.04 -2.88
CA PHE A 45 -1.05 8.17 -3.78
C PHE A 45 0.41 8.62 -3.70
N GLY A 46 1.14 8.41 -4.74
CA GLY A 46 2.56 8.76 -4.71
C GLY A 46 3.31 8.62 -6.01
#